data_33ed18bfccaab9a4169adb586caf3537
#
_entry.id   33ed18bfccaab9a4169adb586caf3537
#
_cell.length_a   1.000
_cell.length_b   1.000
_cell.length_c   1.000
_cell.angle_alpha   90.00
_cell.angle_beta   90.00
_cell.angle_gamma   90.00
#
_symmetry.space_group_name_H-M   'P 1'
#
loop_
_entity.id
_entity.type
_entity.pdbx_description
1 polymer ?
#
loop_
_entity_poly.entity_id
_entity_poly.type
_entity_poly.pdbx_seq_one_letter_code
_entity_poly.pdbx_strand_id
1 'polypeptide(L)'
;MDLFDLLEQNQEKEENEKVDMSYSDQIRLNSYVGSRINTDFRIKNRKINNKEEVPTNEEVKVSINNECDEDDKIEEIQINETISKEKLLVIDGSSLLSTSYFARLPRQVMFAKTIEEKEQYYDKILQTKDGVYTNGVYGFMQVMLSMIKNQNPTHLAVCLDSTRMTFRKLIYDDYKGTRKPIEVPLKEQYDLLKDMLETIGVKVLMSNPSENYENVFEADDFAGTLSKRFQSEIPVALYTKDEDYLQLVDYNTVVWMNTSKAQDLASSMDLNLKELNLPNNTFEYTIDSLKQVKNLKPHQIIDYKAISGDSSDNIPGIKGLGDTTSIPLLQKYDTLEDIYESIDGLDEKGLKLVATEWKNELGIRNPMKKLVAEKENAFMSKKLATIKTDINIDISLEDLKINIDKKILQEQLDKYEMKSIKL
;
A
#
# COMPACT_ATOMS: atom_id res chain seq x y z
N MET A 1 -17.73 6.27 33.66
CA MET A 1 -17.34 7.36 32.77
C MET A 1 -16.70 6.68 31.60
N ASP A 2 -17.31 6.75 30.42
CA ASP A 2 -16.78 6.07 29.27
C ASP A 2 -15.77 6.96 28.52
N LEU A 3 -15.10 6.42 27.50
CA LEU A 3 -14.06 7.10 26.73
C LEU A 3 -14.62 8.37 26.03
N PHE A 4 -15.91 8.36 25.68
CA PHE A 4 -16.58 9.51 25.07
C PHE A 4 -16.81 10.64 26.07
N ASP A 5 -17.17 10.33 27.32
CA ASP A 5 -17.28 11.33 28.40
C ASP A 5 -15.93 12.02 28.67
N LEU A 6 -14.81 11.29 28.52
CA LEU A 6 -13.45 11.82 28.68
C LEU A 6 -13.02 12.68 27.48
N LEU A 7 -13.45 12.32 26.27
CA LEU A 7 -13.17 13.09 25.05
C LEU A 7 -13.97 14.39 25.00
N GLU A 8 -15.24 14.39 25.45
CA GLU A 8 -16.05 15.61 25.58
C GLU A 8 -15.49 16.55 26.66
N GLN A 9 -15.05 16.03 27.81
CA GLN A 9 -14.39 16.84 28.83
C GLN A 9 -13.02 17.39 28.41
N ASN A 10 -12.30 16.70 27.53
CA ASN A 10 -11.06 17.22 26.95
C ASN A 10 -11.32 18.25 25.85
N GLN A 11 -12.38 18.10 25.05
CA GLN A 11 -12.76 19.14 24.07
C GLN A 11 -13.16 20.46 24.76
N GLU A 12 -13.86 20.43 25.89
CA GLU A 12 -14.16 21.64 26.67
C GLU A 12 -12.92 22.27 27.34
N LYS A 13 -11.86 21.47 27.61
CA LYS A 13 -10.57 22.00 28.10
C LYS A 13 -9.69 22.55 26.96
N GLU A 14 -9.72 21.97 25.78
CA GLU A 14 -8.97 22.43 24.60
C GLU A 14 -9.51 23.73 24.01
N GLU A 15 -10.79 24.09 24.21
CA GLU A 15 -11.30 25.41 23.85
C GLU A 15 -10.73 26.57 24.70
N ASN A 16 -10.12 26.27 25.85
CA ASN A 16 -9.55 27.27 26.76
C ASN A 16 -8.02 27.36 26.79
N GLU A 17 -7.29 26.42 26.21
CA GLU A 17 -5.82 26.50 26.06
C GLU A 17 -5.42 26.08 24.63
N LYS A 18 -5.39 27.03 23.71
CA LYS A 18 -4.75 26.88 22.41
C LYS A 18 -3.25 26.80 22.61
N VAL A 19 -2.71 25.63 22.87
CA VAL A 19 -1.30 25.30 22.62
C VAL A 19 -1.22 24.79 21.20
N ASP A 20 -0.66 25.63 20.34
CA ASP A 20 -0.45 25.35 18.92
C ASP A 20 0.64 24.26 18.78
N MET A 21 0.23 22.99 18.91
CA MET A 21 1.14 21.87 18.61
C MET A 21 1.22 21.72 17.09
N SER A 22 2.44 21.78 16.56
CA SER A 22 2.67 21.61 15.13
C SER A 22 2.19 20.22 14.66
N TYR A 23 1.70 20.15 13.42
CA TYR A 23 1.30 18.89 12.76
C TYR A 23 2.37 17.81 12.86
N SER A 24 3.67 18.21 12.88
CA SER A 24 4.81 17.32 13.06
C SER A 24 4.89 16.68 14.46
N ASP A 25 4.42 17.38 15.51
CA ASP A 25 4.44 16.85 16.88
C ASP A 25 3.27 15.87 17.10
N GLN A 26 2.12 16.09 16.49
CA GLN A 26 1.00 15.14 16.45
C GLN A 26 1.39 13.85 15.73
N ILE A 27 2.10 13.95 14.59
CA ILE A 27 2.63 12.77 13.87
C ILE A 27 3.66 12.02 14.72
N ARG A 28 4.55 12.72 15.44
CA ARG A 28 5.54 12.08 16.32
C ARG A 28 4.88 11.30 17.47
N LEU A 29 3.85 11.86 18.09
CA LEU A 29 3.11 11.18 19.16
C LEU A 29 2.41 9.92 18.62
N ASN A 30 1.71 10.04 17.49
CA ASN A 30 0.99 8.93 16.87
C ASN A 30 1.95 7.85 16.33
N SER A 31 3.10 8.20 15.76
CA SER A 31 4.08 7.20 15.29
C SER A 31 4.75 6.45 16.44
N TYR A 32 5.00 7.09 17.56
CA TYR A 32 5.59 6.45 18.74
C TYR A 32 4.63 5.46 19.40
N VAL A 33 3.35 5.79 19.50
CA VAL A 33 2.29 4.90 20.01
C VAL A 33 2.05 3.75 19.04
N GLY A 34 1.95 4.02 17.73
CA GLY A 34 1.68 3.01 16.70
C GLY A 34 2.78 1.96 16.55
N SER A 35 4.06 2.34 16.66
CA SER A 35 5.18 1.38 16.57
C SER A 35 5.21 0.41 17.75
N ARG A 36 4.86 0.85 18.96
CA ARG A 36 4.74 -0.03 20.13
C ARG A 36 3.55 -0.99 20.04
N ILE A 37 2.40 -0.51 19.62
CA ILE A 37 1.18 -1.33 19.44
C ILE A 37 1.45 -2.45 18.43
N ASN A 38 2.10 -2.15 17.30
CA ASN A 38 2.47 -3.14 16.28
C ASN A 38 3.48 -4.19 16.82
N THR A 39 4.45 -3.78 17.64
CA THR A 39 5.46 -4.70 18.22
C THR A 39 4.79 -5.64 19.23
N ASP A 40 3.91 -5.15 20.09
CA ASP A 40 3.20 -5.96 21.09
C ASP A 40 2.19 -6.89 20.45
N PHE A 41 1.51 -6.47 19.38
CA PHE A 41 0.63 -7.33 18.58
C PHE A 41 1.40 -8.50 17.93
N ARG A 42 2.61 -8.27 17.42
CA ARG A 42 3.49 -9.32 16.88
C ARG A 42 3.96 -10.32 17.94
N ILE A 43 4.34 -9.83 19.12
CA ILE A 43 4.81 -10.68 20.22
C ILE A 43 3.66 -11.57 20.74
N LYS A 44 2.43 -11.06 20.83
CA LYS A 44 1.26 -11.83 21.27
C LYS A 44 0.82 -12.87 20.23
N ASN A 45 0.81 -12.53 18.94
CA ASN A 45 0.51 -13.51 17.89
C ASN A 45 1.54 -14.66 17.81
N ARG A 46 2.80 -14.43 18.17
CA ARG A 46 3.83 -15.47 18.32
C ARG A 46 3.47 -16.48 19.44
N LYS A 47 2.84 -16.02 20.55
CA LYS A 47 2.44 -16.88 21.66
C LYS A 47 1.16 -17.69 21.40
N ILE A 48 0.24 -17.15 20.56
CA ILE A 48 -1.04 -17.81 20.24
C ILE A 48 -0.84 -19.06 19.36
N ASN A 49 0.19 -19.09 18.54
CA ASN A 49 0.50 -20.27 17.71
C ASN A 49 1.08 -21.46 18.46
N ASN A 50 1.43 -21.32 19.76
CA ASN A 50 1.91 -22.39 20.63
C ASN A 50 0.81 -22.81 21.63
N LYS A 51 -0.25 -23.47 21.14
CA LYS A 51 -1.23 -24.31 21.87
C LYS A 51 -1.35 -24.05 23.39
N GLU A 52 -1.83 -22.89 23.78
CA GLU A 52 -2.43 -22.67 25.12
C GLU A 52 -3.65 -21.75 24.96
N GLU A 53 -4.76 -22.13 25.59
CA GLU A 53 -5.97 -21.32 25.64
C GLU A 53 -5.68 -19.99 26.33
N VAL A 54 -5.88 -18.88 25.61
CA VAL A 54 -5.65 -17.53 26.14
C VAL A 54 -6.89 -17.06 26.90
N PRO A 55 -6.75 -16.60 28.15
CA PRO A 55 -7.87 -16.00 28.90
C PRO A 55 -8.35 -14.73 28.19
N THR A 56 -9.65 -14.59 28.10
CA THR A 56 -10.32 -13.38 27.61
C THR A 56 -10.23 -12.31 28.70
N ASN A 57 -9.41 -11.31 28.50
CA ASN A 57 -9.13 -10.11 29.29
C ASN A 57 -7.71 -10.10 29.88
N GLU A 58 -6.75 -9.56 29.13
CA GLU A 58 -5.47 -9.12 29.69
C GLU A 58 -5.38 -7.59 29.59
N GLU A 59 -5.17 -6.97 30.76
CA GLU A 59 -4.83 -5.55 30.87
C GLU A 59 -3.38 -5.33 30.42
N VAL A 60 -3.16 -4.41 29.47
CA VAL A 60 -1.80 -4.00 29.06
C VAL A 60 -1.43 -2.74 29.83
N LYS A 61 -0.44 -2.83 30.71
CA LYS A 61 0.12 -1.67 31.42
C LYS A 61 1.24 -1.06 30.57
N VAL A 62 1.09 0.19 30.20
CA VAL A 62 2.12 0.98 29.51
C VAL A 62 2.64 2.04 30.48
N SER A 63 3.94 1.96 30.81
CA SER A 63 4.62 2.97 31.62
C SER A 63 5.40 3.90 30.68
N ILE A 64 5.11 5.18 30.71
CA ILE A 64 5.86 6.20 29.96
C ILE A 64 6.86 6.83 30.95
N ASN A 65 8.15 6.58 30.75
CA ASN A 65 9.21 7.28 31.48
C ASN A 65 9.52 8.59 30.75
N ASN A 66 9.07 9.69 31.28
CA ASN A 66 9.61 10.99 30.90
C ASN A 66 10.77 11.31 31.83
N GLU A 67 11.98 11.37 31.29
CA GLU A 67 13.12 11.93 32.03
C GLU A 67 12.96 13.45 32.06
N CYS A 68 12.27 13.97 33.09
CA CYS A 68 12.34 15.35 33.53
C CYS A 68 11.89 15.42 34.98
N ASP A 69 12.77 15.86 35.83
CA ASP A 69 12.69 16.37 37.19
C ASP A 69 11.72 15.76 38.25
N GLU A 70 12.31 15.52 39.41
CA GLU A 70 11.72 14.99 40.64
C GLU A 70 10.57 15.86 41.13
N ASP A 71 9.35 15.35 41.07
CA ASP A 71 8.16 15.61 41.89
C ASP A 71 6.79 15.41 41.22
N ASP A 72 6.72 14.92 39.97
CA ASP A 72 5.45 14.66 39.32
C ASP A 72 4.96 13.22 39.58
N LYS A 73 3.77 13.11 40.17
CA LYS A 73 3.05 11.85 40.36
C LYS A 73 2.76 11.26 38.97
N ILE A 74 3.30 10.08 38.70
CA ILE A 74 2.99 9.29 37.51
C ILE A 74 1.51 8.85 37.63
N GLU A 75 0.64 9.44 36.85
CA GLU A 75 -0.71 8.91 36.63
C GLU A 75 -0.58 7.71 35.68
N GLU A 76 -0.91 6.51 36.21
CA GLU A 76 -1.05 5.32 35.37
C GLU A 76 -2.31 5.47 34.50
N ILE A 77 -2.11 5.80 33.23
CA ILE A 77 -3.20 5.77 32.24
C ILE A 77 -3.46 4.30 31.92
N GLN A 78 -4.56 3.74 32.42
CA GLN A 78 -5.05 2.42 32.04
C GLN A 78 -5.72 2.53 30.66
N ILE A 79 -5.02 2.14 29.63
CA ILE A 79 -5.60 2.00 28.29
C ILE A 79 -6.19 0.58 28.22
N ASN A 80 -7.51 0.48 28.36
CA ASN A 80 -8.25 -0.75 28.07
C ASN A 80 -8.43 -0.88 26.55
N GLU A 81 -7.37 -1.29 25.83
CA GLU A 81 -7.49 -1.62 24.43
C GLU A 81 -8.00 -3.06 24.31
N THR A 82 -9.26 -3.19 23.92
CA THR A 82 -9.76 -4.43 23.34
C THR A 82 -9.11 -4.56 21.97
N ILE A 83 -8.02 -5.34 21.86
CA ILE A 83 -7.38 -5.61 20.55
C ILE A 83 -8.45 -6.19 19.65
N SER A 84 -8.84 -5.45 18.63
CA SER A 84 -9.81 -5.92 17.65
C SER A 84 -9.28 -7.21 17.02
N LYS A 85 -10.07 -8.29 17.09
CA LYS A 85 -9.79 -9.53 16.35
C LYS A 85 -10.05 -9.34 14.84
N GLU A 86 -10.61 -8.21 14.47
CA GLU A 86 -10.98 -7.86 13.12
C GLU A 86 -9.78 -7.35 12.34
N LYS A 87 -9.73 -7.65 11.05
CA LYS A 87 -8.70 -7.21 10.12
C LYS A 87 -9.31 -7.07 8.73
N LEU A 88 -9.03 -5.96 8.06
CA LEU A 88 -9.34 -5.75 6.66
C LEU A 88 -8.14 -6.15 5.78
N LEU A 89 -8.36 -7.08 4.87
CA LEU A 89 -7.44 -7.39 3.77
C LEU A 89 -7.94 -6.71 2.50
N VAL A 90 -7.12 -5.83 1.92
CA VAL A 90 -7.37 -5.24 0.60
C VAL A 90 -6.36 -5.80 -0.39
N ILE A 91 -6.83 -6.42 -1.45
CA ILE A 91 -5.98 -7.01 -2.49
C ILE A 91 -5.99 -6.10 -3.72
N ASP A 92 -4.81 -5.69 -4.15
CA ASP A 92 -4.60 -5.17 -5.49
C ASP A 92 -4.81 -6.30 -6.50
N GLY A 93 -6.04 -6.38 -6.99
CA GLY A 93 -6.48 -7.47 -7.85
C GLY A 93 -5.82 -7.45 -9.21
N SER A 94 -5.57 -6.28 -9.76
CA SER A 94 -4.88 -6.12 -11.05
C SER A 94 -3.45 -6.62 -10.98
N SER A 95 -2.73 -6.26 -9.94
CA SER A 95 -1.36 -6.70 -9.70
C SER A 95 -1.29 -8.21 -9.45
N LEU A 96 -2.16 -8.75 -8.58
CA LEU A 96 -2.17 -10.18 -8.28
C LEU A 96 -2.58 -11.03 -9.48
N LEU A 97 -3.60 -10.62 -10.25
CA LEU A 97 -4.02 -11.33 -11.46
C LEU A 97 -2.90 -11.37 -12.50
N SER A 98 -2.31 -10.22 -12.80
CA SER A 98 -1.20 -10.13 -13.76
C SER A 98 0.00 -10.98 -13.31
N THR A 99 0.40 -10.87 -12.04
CA THR A 99 1.51 -11.68 -11.49
C THR A 99 1.21 -13.16 -11.57
N SER A 100 -0.01 -13.57 -11.25
CA SER A 100 -0.46 -14.97 -11.32
C SER A 100 -0.48 -15.50 -12.75
N TYR A 101 -0.92 -14.68 -13.69
CA TYR A 101 -0.92 -15.00 -15.12
C TYR A 101 0.50 -15.24 -15.64
N PHE A 102 1.40 -14.28 -15.47
CA PHE A 102 2.77 -14.39 -15.99
C PHE A 102 3.56 -15.52 -15.30
N ALA A 103 3.35 -15.76 -14.02
CA ALA A 103 4.01 -16.85 -13.30
C ALA A 103 3.63 -18.26 -13.80
N ARG A 104 2.51 -18.38 -14.52
CA ARG A 104 1.98 -19.67 -15.02
C ARG A 104 1.92 -19.76 -16.53
N LEU A 105 2.59 -18.85 -17.24
CA LEU A 105 2.68 -18.93 -18.69
C LEU A 105 3.55 -20.09 -19.13
N PRO A 106 3.15 -20.82 -20.18
CA PRO A 106 4.02 -21.75 -20.88
C PRO A 106 5.29 -21.06 -21.39
N ARG A 107 6.42 -21.79 -21.37
CA ARG A 107 7.70 -21.23 -21.83
C ARG A 107 7.63 -20.69 -23.25
N GLN A 108 6.87 -21.34 -24.13
CA GLN A 108 6.71 -20.90 -25.53
C GLN A 108 6.08 -19.51 -25.61
N VAL A 109 5.05 -19.22 -24.83
CA VAL A 109 4.41 -17.89 -24.75
C VAL A 109 5.35 -16.87 -24.11
N MET A 110 6.05 -17.27 -23.04
CA MET A 110 6.96 -16.40 -22.29
C MET A 110 8.15 -15.92 -23.14
N PHE A 111 8.73 -16.79 -23.98
CA PHE A 111 9.91 -16.47 -24.77
C PHE A 111 9.60 -15.96 -26.18
N ALA A 112 8.35 -15.98 -26.62
CA ALA A 112 7.93 -15.39 -27.89
C ALA A 112 8.11 -13.87 -27.84
N LYS A 113 8.65 -13.31 -28.94
CA LYS A 113 9.07 -11.89 -28.98
C LYS A 113 7.98 -10.96 -29.46
N THR A 114 7.07 -11.46 -30.30
CA THR A 114 5.97 -10.67 -30.86
C THR A 114 4.62 -11.23 -30.42
N ILE A 115 3.57 -10.45 -30.58
CA ILE A 115 2.19 -10.89 -30.25
C ILE A 115 1.80 -12.06 -31.15
N GLU A 116 2.11 -12.00 -32.43
CA GLU A 116 1.81 -13.01 -33.44
C GLU A 116 2.50 -14.35 -33.13
N GLU A 117 3.74 -14.29 -32.60
CA GLU A 117 4.44 -15.49 -32.12
C GLU A 117 3.77 -16.07 -30.87
N LYS A 118 3.30 -15.24 -29.94
CA LYS A 118 2.60 -15.67 -28.71
C LYS A 118 1.28 -16.34 -29.01
N GLU A 119 0.50 -15.77 -29.94
CA GLU A 119 -0.81 -16.28 -30.34
C GLU A 119 -0.75 -17.72 -30.83
N GLN A 120 0.36 -18.13 -31.47
CA GLN A 120 0.57 -19.53 -31.91
C GLN A 120 0.65 -20.53 -30.78
N TYR A 121 0.79 -20.08 -29.54
CA TYR A 121 0.93 -20.92 -28.34
C TYR A 121 -0.13 -20.65 -27.28
N TYR A 122 -1.16 -19.85 -27.57
CA TYR A 122 -2.22 -19.55 -26.61
C TYR A 122 -3.03 -20.80 -26.24
N ASP A 123 -3.11 -21.79 -27.13
CA ASP A 123 -3.68 -23.11 -26.87
C ASP A 123 -3.01 -23.89 -25.74
N LYS A 124 -1.75 -23.52 -25.39
CA LYS A 124 -0.98 -24.14 -24.30
C LYS A 124 -1.18 -23.46 -22.95
N ILE A 125 -1.79 -22.27 -22.91
CA ILE A 125 -2.15 -21.61 -21.67
C ILE A 125 -3.23 -22.44 -20.98
N LEU A 126 -3.14 -22.56 -19.66
CA LEU A 126 -4.16 -23.27 -18.87
C LEU A 126 -5.55 -22.71 -19.16
N GLN A 127 -6.43 -23.59 -19.62
CA GLN A 127 -7.80 -23.27 -19.98
C GLN A 127 -8.72 -24.45 -19.66
N THR A 128 -10.02 -24.19 -19.56
CA THR A 128 -11.05 -25.25 -19.46
C THR A 128 -11.18 -26.01 -20.78
N LYS A 129 -11.92 -27.11 -20.77
CA LYS A 129 -12.24 -27.87 -21.99
C LYS A 129 -12.98 -27.03 -23.03
N ASP A 130 -13.71 -26.03 -22.58
CA ASP A 130 -14.47 -25.10 -23.43
C ASP A 130 -13.64 -23.92 -23.91
N GLY A 131 -12.33 -23.89 -23.62
CA GLY A 131 -11.38 -22.88 -24.11
C GLY A 131 -11.32 -21.60 -23.27
N VAL A 132 -11.84 -21.58 -22.03
CA VAL A 132 -11.76 -20.42 -21.15
C VAL A 132 -10.39 -20.39 -20.46
N TYR A 133 -9.62 -19.34 -20.66
CA TYR A 133 -8.33 -19.16 -20.02
C TYR A 133 -8.45 -18.97 -18.50
N THR A 134 -7.68 -19.72 -17.72
CA THR A 134 -7.83 -19.76 -16.25
C THR A 134 -6.53 -19.66 -15.47
N ASN A 135 -5.35 -19.64 -16.11
CA ASN A 135 -4.04 -19.68 -15.42
C ASN A 135 -3.83 -18.54 -14.41
N GLY A 136 -4.27 -17.31 -14.74
CA GLY A 136 -4.18 -16.15 -13.87
C GLY A 136 -5.18 -16.23 -12.71
N VAL A 137 -6.46 -16.51 -13.04
CA VAL A 137 -7.52 -16.63 -12.03
C VAL A 137 -7.24 -17.80 -11.07
N TYR A 138 -6.76 -18.92 -11.59
CA TYR A 138 -6.32 -20.05 -10.77
C TYR A 138 -5.27 -19.63 -9.73
N GLY A 139 -4.24 -18.90 -10.17
CA GLY A 139 -3.19 -18.44 -9.27
C GLY A 139 -3.68 -17.39 -8.28
N PHE A 140 -4.55 -16.49 -8.73
CA PHE A 140 -5.19 -15.50 -7.88
C PHE A 140 -5.96 -16.17 -6.74
N MET A 141 -6.83 -17.12 -7.07
CA MET A 141 -7.66 -17.85 -6.10
C MET A 141 -6.79 -18.62 -5.09
N GLN A 142 -5.69 -19.26 -5.54
CA GLN A 142 -4.78 -19.92 -4.62
C GLN A 142 -4.17 -18.96 -3.58
N VAL A 143 -3.70 -17.79 -4.03
CA VAL A 143 -3.06 -16.81 -3.14
C VAL A 143 -4.10 -16.19 -2.20
N MET A 144 -5.26 -15.76 -2.72
CA MET A 144 -6.33 -15.17 -1.92
C MET A 144 -6.83 -16.14 -0.84
N LEU A 145 -7.17 -17.37 -1.20
CA LEU A 145 -7.66 -18.38 -0.24
C LEU A 145 -6.58 -18.76 0.79
N SER A 146 -5.31 -18.79 0.39
CA SER A 146 -4.19 -18.98 1.30
C SER A 146 -4.08 -17.85 2.32
N MET A 147 -4.24 -16.58 1.87
CA MET A 147 -4.24 -15.43 2.77
C MET A 147 -5.44 -15.47 3.73
N ILE A 148 -6.63 -15.78 3.24
CA ILE A 148 -7.82 -15.92 4.10
C ILE A 148 -7.58 -16.99 5.17
N LYS A 149 -7.06 -18.14 4.79
CA LYS A 149 -6.78 -19.25 5.71
C LYS A 149 -5.71 -18.93 6.75
N ASN A 150 -4.60 -18.32 6.31
CA ASN A 150 -3.41 -18.16 7.13
C ASN A 150 -3.43 -16.88 7.97
N GLN A 151 -4.08 -15.83 7.47
CA GLN A 151 -4.13 -14.51 8.11
C GLN A 151 -5.46 -14.24 8.83
N ASN A 152 -6.47 -15.07 8.56
CA ASN A 152 -7.80 -14.99 9.14
C ASN A 152 -8.37 -13.55 9.16
N PRO A 153 -8.38 -12.83 8.00
CA PRO A 153 -9.03 -11.53 7.93
C PRO A 153 -10.54 -11.71 8.13
N THR A 154 -11.19 -10.73 8.74
CA THR A 154 -12.65 -10.70 8.90
C THR A 154 -13.33 -9.95 7.75
N HIS A 155 -12.59 -9.07 7.10
CA HIS A 155 -13.04 -8.22 6.00
C HIS A 155 -12.10 -8.35 4.80
N LEU A 156 -12.66 -8.30 3.60
CA LEU A 156 -11.92 -8.46 2.35
C LEU A 156 -12.49 -7.55 1.26
N ALA A 157 -11.60 -6.88 0.56
CA ALA A 157 -11.91 -6.20 -0.70
C ALA A 157 -10.87 -6.54 -1.77
N VAL A 158 -11.29 -6.60 -3.03
CA VAL A 158 -10.41 -6.72 -4.19
C VAL A 158 -10.61 -5.50 -5.06
N CYS A 159 -9.54 -4.77 -5.35
CA CYS A 159 -9.56 -3.59 -6.21
C CYS A 159 -9.03 -3.93 -7.61
N LEU A 160 -9.76 -3.57 -8.66
CA LEU A 160 -9.42 -3.85 -10.06
C LEU A 160 -9.36 -2.56 -10.88
N ASP A 161 -8.43 -2.51 -11.83
CA ASP A 161 -8.44 -1.49 -12.87
C ASP A 161 -9.50 -1.83 -13.92
N SER A 162 -10.30 -0.85 -14.31
CA SER A 162 -11.31 -1.01 -15.36
C SER A 162 -10.79 -0.60 -16.74
N THR A 163 -9.96 0.44 -16.79
CA THR A 163 -9.45 1.03 -18.01
C THR A 163 -8.10 1.72 -17.77
N ARG A 164 -7.41 2.05 -18.85
CA ARG A 164 -6.19 2.88 -18.80
C ARG A 164 -6.49 4.38 -18.89
N MET A 165 -7.73 4.74 -19.20
CA MET A 165 -8.18 6.13 -19.28
C MET A 165 -8.71 6.55 -17.93
N THR A 166 -7.85 7.16 -17.10
CA THR A 166 -8.14 7.63 -15.75
C THR A 166 -7.90 9.12 -15.64
N PHE A 167 -8.27 9.75 -14.52
CA PHE A 167 -8.04 11.18 -14.27
C PHE A 167 -6.55 11.56 -14.43
N ARG A 168 -5.60 10.64 -14.20
CA ARG A 168 -4.17 10.90 -14.39
C ARG A 168 -3.82 11.17 -15.85
N LYS A 169 -4.55 10.56 -16.80
CA LYS A 169 -4.41 10.87 -18.24
C LYS A 169 -4.83 12.28 -18.59
N LEU A 170 -5.74 12.89 -17.83
CA LEU A 170 -6.12 14.31 -18.01
C LEU A 170 -5.03 15.27 -17.52
N ILE A 171 -4.21 14.83 -16.55
CA ILE A 171 -3.07 15.60 -16.04
C ILE A 171 -1.87 15.48 -16.98
N TYR A 172 -1.62 14.27 -17.51
CA TYR A 172 -0.48 13.97 -18.37
C TYR A 172 -0.82 12.87 -19.38
N ASP A 173 -0.91 13.23 -20.65
CA ASP A 173 -1.33 12.32 -21.74
C ASP A 173 -0.45 11.07 -21.88
N ASP A 174 0.83 11.21 -21.58
CA ASP A 174 1.81 10.13 -21.68
C ASP A 174 1.87 9.24 -20.43
N TYR A 175 1.05 9.49 -19.37
CA TYR A 175 0.98 8.63 -18.20
C TYR A 175 0.67 7.19 -18.58
N LYS A 176 1.50 6.23 -18.12
CA LYS A 176 1.45 4.80 -18.50
C LYS A 176 1.50 4.55 -20.04
N GLY A 177 1.95 5.54 -20.81
CA GLY A 177 1.98 5.48 -22.27
C GLY A 177 2.94 4.44 -22.85
N THR A 178 3.96 4.06 -22.11
CA THR A 178 4.94 3.03 -22.48
C THR A 178 4.47 1.60 -22.25
N ARG A 179 3.35 1.41 -21.52
CA ARG A 179 2.81 0.08 -21.21
C ARG A 179 2.23 -0.58 -22.46
N LYS A 180 2.66 -1.81 -22.74
CA LYS A 180 2.12 -2.61 -23.84
C LYS A 180 0.62 -2.90 -23.66
N PRO A 181 -0.13 -3.16 -24.75
CA PRO A 181 -1.49 -3.67 -24.67
C PRO A 181 -1.57 -4.95 -23.84
N ILE A 182 -2.68 -5.14 -23.13
CA ILE A 182 -2.93 -6.37 -22.37
C ILE A 182 -3.19 -7.49 -23.39
N GLU A 183 -2.55 -8.64 -23.19
CA GLU A 183 -2.75 -9.84 -24.03
C GLU A 183 -4.20 -10.35 -23.89
N VAL A 184 -4.78 -10.84 -24.98
CA VAL A 184 -6.17 -11.32 -25.03
C VAL A 184 -6.45 -12.33 -23.91
N PRO A 185 -5.62 -13.38 -23.68
CA PRO A 185 -5.91 -14.35 -22.63
C PRO A 185 -5.90 -13.77 -21.21
N LEU A 186 -5.12 -12.71 -20.98
CA LEU A 186 -5.12 -12.00 -19.69
C LEU A 186 -6.36 -11.10 -19.57
N LYS A 187 -6.72 -10.39 -20.64
CA LYS A 187 -7.87 -9.49 -20.66
C LYS A 187 -9.18 -10.24 -20.33
N GLU A 188 -9.41 -11.39 -20.93
CA GLU A 188 -10.57 -12.23 -20.66
C GLU A 188 -10.65 -12.69 -19.21
N GLN A 189 -9.50 -12.88 -18.56
CA GLN A 189 -9.44 -13.28 -17.16
C GLN A 189 -9.77 -12.16 -16.16
N TYR A 190 -9.75 -10.88 -16.55
CA TYR A 190 -10.25 -9.80 -15.70
C TYR A 190 -11.76 -9.92 -15.47
N ASP A 191 -12.52 -10.12 -16.54
CA ASP A 191 -13.98 -10.27 -16.45
C ASP A 191 -14.33 -11.56 -15.70
N LEU A 192 -13.65 -12.68 -16.03
CA LEU A 192 -13.80 -13.94 -15.33
C LEU A 192 -13.54 -13.82 -13.83
N LEU A 193 -12.44 -13.16 -13.44
CA LEU A 193 -12.11 -12.98 -12.04
C LEU A 193 -13.15 -12.17 -11.31
N LYS A 194 -13.58 -11.05 -11.90
CA LYS A 194 -14.62 -10.20 -11.32
C LYS A 194 -15.90 -10.98 -11.07
N ASP A 195 -16.43 -11.66 -12.11
CA ASP A 195 -17.65 -12.43 -12.00
C ASP A 195 -17.56 -13.55 -10.96
N MET A 196 -16.41 -14.23 -10.89
CA MET A 196 -16.17 -15.29 -9.92
C MET A 196 -16.13 -14.75 -8.49
N LEU A 197 -15.42 -13.64 -8.25
CA LEU A 197 -15.32 -13.00 -6.93
C LEU A 197 -16.69 -12.52 -6.44
N GLU A 198 -17.45 -11.82 -7.29
CA GLU A 198 -18.78 -11.34 -6.96
C GLU A 198 -19.75 -12.52 -6.68
N THR A 199 -19.66 -13.60 -7.48
CA THR A 199 -20.50 -14.80 -7.30
C THR A 199 -20.24 -15.47 -5.96
N ILE A 200 -19.00 -15.50 -5.46
CA ILE A 200 -18.66 -16.10 -4.17
C ILE A 200 -18.83 -15.14 -2.98
N GLY A 201 -19.32 -13.92 -3.21
CA GLY A 201 -19.61 -12.94 -2.17
C GLY A 201 -18.40 -12.08 -1.75
N VAL A 202 -17.35 -11.98 -2.58
CA VAL A 202 -16.21 -11.09 -2.34
C VAL A 202 -16.49 -9.72 -2.95
N LYS A 203 -16.31 -8.66 -2.18
CA LYS A 203 -16.48 -7.28 -2.66
C LYS A 203 -15.40 -6.90 -3.64
N VAL A 204 -15.79 -6.53 -4.86
CA VAL A 204 -14.91 -6.00 -5.90
C VAL A 204 -15.16 -4.50 -6.07
N LEU A 205 -14.08 -3.72 -6.10
CA LEU A 205 -14.12 -2.29 -6.38
C LEU A 205 -13.38 -2.01 -7.68
N MET A 206 -14.05 -1.29 -8.56
CA MET A 206 -13.49 -0.79 -9.80
C MET A 206 -14.33 0.37 -10.33
N SER A 207 -13.72 1.29 -11.07
CA SER A 207 -14.46 2.36 -11.74
C SER A 207 -15.35 1.82 -12.86
N ASN A 208 -16.47 2.49 -13.08
CA ASN A 208 -17.23 2.28 -14.29
C ASN A 208 -16.51 2.94 -15.49
N PRO A 209 -16.05 2.19 -16.49
CA PRO A 209 -15.29 2.74 -17.62
C PRO A 209 -16.11 3.68 -18.54
N SER A 210 -17.43 3.73 -18.34
CA SER A 210 -18.32 4.62 -19.10
C SER A 210 -18.53 5.99 -18.45
N GLU A 211 -17.92 6.21 -17.28
CA GLU A 211 -17.97 7.51 -16.62
C GLU A 211 -17.02 8.53 -17.26
N ASN A 212 -17.20 9.82 -16.90
CA ASN A 212 -16.24 10.85 -17.25
C ASN A 212 -14.87 10.52 -16.61
N TYR A 213 -13.81 10.62 -17.37
CA TYR A 213 -12.43 10.24 -16.93
C TYR A 213 -11.99 10.90 -15.63
N GLU A 214 -12.54 12.07 -15.28
CA GLU A 214 -12.31 12.72 -13.99
C GLU A 214 -12.72 11.85 -12.79
N ASN A 215 -13.71 10.95 -13.00
CA ASN A 215 -14.26 10.05 -11.99
C ASN A 215 -13.82 8.59 -12.21
N VAL A 216 -12.87 8.36 -13.10
CA VAL A 216 -12.29 7.02 -13.30
C VAL A 216 -10.99 6.90 -12.55
N PHE A 217 -10.98 6.04 -11.54
CA PHE A 217 -9.88 5.79 -10.62
C PHE A 217 -9.23 4.44 -10.89
N GLU A 218 -8.01 4.29 -10.44
CA GLU A 218 -7.23 3.05 -10.54
C GLU A 218 -7.48 2.16 -9.29
N ALA A 219 -7.04 0.91 -9.34
CA ALA A 219 -7.18 -0.04 -8.23
C ALA A 219 -6.52 0.48 -6.94
N ASP A 220 -5.38 1.16 -7.06
CA ASP A 220 -4.62 1.74 -5.96
C ASP A 220 -5.39 2.87 -5.25
N ASP A 221 -6.14 3.68 -6.01
CA ASP A 221 -6.96 4.75 -5.45
C ASP A 221 -8.11 4.20 -4.57
N PHE A 222 -8.74 3.09 -5.00
CA PHE A 222 -9.73 2.40 -4.18
C PHE A 222 -9.10 1.81 -2.92
N ALA A 223 -7.95 1.14 -3.06
CA ALA A 223 -7.24 0.55 -1.93
C ALA A 223 -6.80 1.63 -0.92
N GLY A 224 -6.27 2.75 -1.41
CA GLY A 224 -5.90 3.91 -0.60
C GLY A 224 -7.10 4.51 0.15
N THR A 225 -8.24 4.65 -0.54
CA THR A 225 -9.47 5.16 0.07
C THR A 225 -9.99 4.23 1.17
N LEU A 226 -10.03 2.90 0.93
CA LEU A 226 -10.44 1.93 1.94
C LEU A 226 -9.50 1.95 3.15
N SER A 227 -8.17 1.94 2.92
CA SER A 227 -7.21 1.92 4.02
C SER A 227 -7.36 3.17 4.89
N LYS A 228 -7.43 4.36 4.28
CA LYS A 228 -7.55 5.62 5.03
C LYS A 228 -8.87 5.74 5.78
N ARG A 229 -9.96 5.22 5.20
CA ARG A 229 -11.30 5.25 5.82
C ARG A 229 -11.39 4.35 7.04
N PHE A 230 -10.86 3.12 6.96
CA PHE A 230 -11.11 2.09 7.97
C PHE A 230 -9.94 1.85 8.93
N GLN A 231 -8.75 2.40 8.70
CA GLN A 231 -7.60 2.18 9.57
C GLN A 231 -7.80 2.67 11.03
N SER A 232 -8.70 3.62 11.27
CA SER A 232 -9.04 4.05 12.61
C SER A 232 -9.94 3.05 13.37
N GLU A 233 -10.62 2.17 12.66
CA GLU A 233 -11.56 1.19 13.22
C GLU A 233 -10.89 -0.18 13.38
N ILE A 234 -10.19 -0.66 12.33
CA ILE A 234 -9.56 -1.98 12.33
C ILE A 234 -8.20 -1.95 11.60
N PRO A 235 -7.27 -2.87 11.92
CA PRO A 235 -6.02 -3.03 11.18
C PRO A 235 -6.26 -3.34 9.70
N VAL A 236 -5.50 -2.70 8.82
CA VAL A 236 -5.58 -2.86 7.37
C VAL A 236 -4.29 -3.48 6.84
N ALA A 237 -4.42 -4.50 6.00
CA ALA A 237 -3.32 -5.08 5.24
C ALA A 237 -3.59 -4.92 3.75
N LEU A 238 -2.65 -4.31 3.04
CA LEU A 238 -2.72 -4.10 1.59
C LEU A 238 -1.79 -5.10 0.91
N TYR A 239 -2.32 -5.99 0.08
CA TYR A 239 -1.52 -6.95 -0.68
C TYR A 239 -1.32 -6.50 -2.12
N THR A 240 -0.08 -6.26 -2.51
CA THR A 240 0.27 -5.76 -3.85
C THR A 240 1.69 -6.16 -4.26
N LYS A 241 2.07 -5.88 -5.51
CA LYS A 241 3.45 -5.87 -6.01
C LYS A 241 3.95 -4.46 -6.32
N ASP A 242 3.08 -3.47 -6.18
CA ASP A 242 3.35 -2.08 -6.55
C ASP A 242 3.94 -1.31 -5.36
N GLU A 243 5.12 -0.72 -5.56
CA GLU A 243 5.80 0.09 -4.54
C GLU A 243 5.06 1.42 -4.26
N ASP A 244 4.10 1.83 -5.10
CA ASP A 244 3.31 3.04 -4.85
C ASP A 244 2.46 2.92 -3.61
N TYR A 245 2.02 1.71 -3.27
CA TYR A 245 1.30 1.44 -2.03
C TYR A 245 2.10 1.74 -0.76
N LEU A 246 3.43 1.86 -0.84
CA LEU A 246 4.25 2.19 0.33
C LEU A 246 3.93 3.57 0.91
N GLN A 247 3.34 4.47 0.13
CA GLN A 247 2.83 5.75 0.60
C GLN A 247 1.63 5.62 1.55
N LEU A 248 0.94 4.46 1.52
CA LEU A 248 -0.24 4.17 2.33
C LEU A 248 0.09 3.53 3.69
N VAL A 249 1.35 3.15 3.91
CA VAL A 249 1.79 2.60 5.21
C VAL A 249 1.53 3.62 6.30
N ASP A 250 0.85 3.19 7.38
CA ASP A 250 0.48 4.03 8.52
C ASP A 250 0.54 3.20 9.81
N TYR A 251 0.21 3.80 10.95
CA TYR A 251 0.25 3.13 12.26
C TYR A 251 -0.60 1.85 12.31
N ASN A 252 -1.71 1.80 11.59
CA ASN A 252 -2.64 0.65 11.54
C ASN A 252 -2.83 0.10 10.11
N THR A 253 -1.98 0.52 9.16
CA THR A 253 -1.95 0.02 7.79
C THR A 253 -0.58 -0.52 7.44
N VAL A 254 -0.51 -1.78 7.02
CA VAL A 254 0.70 -2.44 6.54
C VAL A 254 0.57 -2.81 5.07
N VAL A 255 1.71 -2.86 4.36
CA VAL A 255 1.74 -3.33 2.97
C VAL A 255 2.45 -4.68 2.91
N TRP A 256 1.75 -5.69 2.41
CA TRP A 256 2.29 -7.00 2.09
C TRP A 256 2.74 -7.00 0.63
N MET A 257 4.02 -6.73 0.45
CA MET A 257 4.64 -6.56 -0.86
C MET A 257 5.11 -7.91 -1.42
N ASN A 258 4.54 -8.34 -2.55
CA ASN A 258 5.06 -9.48 -3.29
C ASN A 258 6.33 -9.08 -4.07
N THR A 259 7.48 -9.55 -3.64
CA THR A 259 8.78 -9.19 -4.24
C THR A 259 9.76 -10.34 -4.18
N SER A 260 10.55 -10.51 -5.24
CA SER A 260 11.65 -11.50 -5.26
C SER A 260 12.74 -11.22 -4.22
N LYS A 261 12.81 -9.99 -3.70
CA LYS A 261 13.77 -9.57 -2.67
C LYS A 261 13.29 -9.83 -1.23
N ALA A 262 12.10 -10.44 -1.04
CA ALA A 262 11.50 -10.59 0.29
C ALA A 262 12.44 -11.26 1.30
N GLN A 263 13.14 -12.33 0.89
CA GLN A 263 14.07 -13.04 1.77
C GLN A 263 15.31 -12.21 2.11
N ASP A 264 15.87 -11.47 1.16
CA ASP A 264 17.03 -10.61 1.38
C ASP A 264 16.68 -9.46 2.33
N LEU A 265 15.50 -8.83 2.12
CA LEU A 265 14.98 -7.78 2.99
C LEU A 265 14.77 -8.30 4.41
N ALA A 266 14.13 -9.45 4.57
CA ALA A 266 13.89 -10.05 5.87
C ALA A 266 15.22 -10.39 6.58
N SER A 267 16.19 -10.94 5.86
CA SER A 267 17.50 -11.30 6.40
C SER A 267 18.27 -10.07 6.87
N SER A 268 18.16 -8.95 6.16
CA SER A 268 18.80 -7.69 6.56
C SER A 268 18.25 -7.08 7.86
N MET A 269 17.09 -7.57 8.31
CA MET A 269 16.37 -7.09 9.50
C MET A 269 16.19 -8.17 10.57
N ASP A 270 16.89 -9.29 10.46
CA ASP A 270 16.74 -10.46 11.34
C ASP A 270 15.27 -10.96 11.47
N LEU A 271 14.47 -10.79 10.40
CA LEU A 271 13.07 -11.22 10.38
C LEU A 271 12.93 -12.62 9.78
N ASN A 272 12.06 -13.44 10.37
CA ASN A 272 11.71 -14.75 9.85
C ASN A 272 10.37 -14.68 9.10
N LEU A 273 10.40 -14.64 7.77
CA LEU A 273 9.17 -14.58 6.95
C LEU A 273 8.20 -15.72 7.20
N LYS A 274 8.69 -16.91 7.61
CA LYS A 274 7.82 -18.06 7.89
C LYS A 274 6.88 -17.82 9.08
N GLU A 275 7.29 -16.99 10.02
CA GLU A 275 6.47 -16.64 11.19
C GLU A 275 5.29 -15.73 10.81
N LEU A 276 5.40 -15.00 9.72
CA LEU A 276 4.34 -14.12 9.23
C LEU A 276 3.22 -14.90 8.53
N ASN A 277 3.45 -16.16 8.16
CA ASN A 277 2.49 -17.00 7.42
C ASN A 277 1.89 -16.34 6.16
N LEU A 278 2.64 -15.42 5.54
CA LEU A 278 2.26 -14.74 4.30
C LEU A 278 2.57 -15.62 3.06
N PRO A 279 1.96 -15.34 1.90
CA PRO A 279 2.34 -15.98 0.66
C PRO A 279 3.84 -15.89 0.39
N ASN A 280 4.40 -16.88 -0.33
CA ASN A 280 5.81 -16.87 -0.69
C ASN A 280 6.21 -15.56 -1.39
N ASN A 281 7.44 -15.14 -1.17
CA ASN A 281 7.99 -13.90 -1.72
C ASN A 281 7.22 -12.63 -1.28
N THR A 282 6.61 -12.65 -0.11
CA THR A 282 5.93 -11.50 0.46
C THR A 282 6.72 -10.94 1.64
N PHE A 283 7.00 -9.64 1.60
CA PHE A 283 7.61 -8.87 2.68
C PHE A 283 6.59 -7.89 3.26
N GLU A 284 6.54 -7.77 4.58
CA GLU A 284 5.64 -6.83 5.25
C GLU A 284 6.33 -5.49 5.49
N TYR A 285 5.80 -4.44 4.86
CA TYR A 285 6.21 -3.07 5.14
C TYR A 285 5.34 -2.46 6.24
N THR A 286 6.00 -2.05 7.30
CA THR A 286 5.51 -1.16 8.36
C THR A 286 6.27 0.17 8.25
N ILE A 287 5.91 1.18 9.04
CA ILE A 287 6.65 2.45 9.08
C ILE A 287 8.15 2.20 9.34
N ASP A 288 8.48 1.31 10.29
CA ASP A 288 9.86 1.04 10.66
C ASP A 288 10.63 0.30 9.57
N SER A 289 10.04 -0.77 9.00
CA SER A 289 10.68 -1.52 7.93
C SER A 289 10.83 -0.68 6.66
N LEU A 290 9.84 0.18 6.35
CA LEU A 290 9.94 1.11 5.22
C LEU A 290 11.11 2.09 5.42
N LYS A 291 11.18 2.71 6.59
CA LYS A 291 12.30 3.62 6.94
C LYS A 291 13.65 2.93 6.83
N GLN A 292 13.75 1.68 7.30
CA GLN A 292 15.00 0.92 7.26
C GLN A 292 15.39 0.52 5.83
N VAL A 293 14.43 0.11 4.99
CA VAL A 293 14.68 -0.38 3.63
C VAL A 293 14.86 0.76 2.63
N LYS A 294 13.99 1.77 2.68
CA LYS A 294 13.96 2.87 1.70
C LYS A 294 14.63 4.15 2.19
N ASN A 295 14.90 4.24 3.50
CA ASN A 295 15.41 5.44 4.14
C ASN A 295 14.49 6.66 3.95
N LEU A 296 13.20 6.40 3.82
CA LEU A 296 12.11 7.35 3.59
C LEU A 296 10.95 7.05 4.54
N LYS A 297 10.15 8.07 4.85
CA LYS A 297 8.85 7.95 5.50
C LYS A 297 7.76 7.62 4.46
N PRO A 298 6.59 7.07 4.84
CA PRO A 298 5.52 6.75 3.89
C PRO A 298 5.13 7.93 2.98
N HIS A 299 4.84 9.10 3.52
CA HIS A 299 4.46 10.29 2.73
C HIS A 299 5.58 10.78 1.78
N GLN A 300 6.84 10.48 2.09
CA GLN A 300 7.98 10.85 1.24
C GLN A 300 8.11 10.00 -0.03
N ILE A 301 7.41 8.87 -0.11
CA ILE A 301 7.38 8.03 -1.33
C ILE A 301 6.83 8.82 -2.52
N ILE A 302 5.81 9.64 -2.28
CA ILE A 302 5.22 10.51 -3.31
C ILE A 302 6.25 11.53 -3.79
N ASP A 303 6.90 12.23 -2.87
CA ASP A 303 7.88 13.27 -3.17
C ASP A 303 9.17 12.70 -3.78
N TYR A 304 9.56 11.51 -3.35
CA TYR A 304 10.64 10.76 -3.98
C TYR A 304 10.35 10.51 -5.47
N LYS A 305 9.15 10.05 -5.82
CA LYS A 305 8.73 9.85 -7.22
C LYS A 305 8.55 11.16 -7.97
N ALA A 306 8.14 12.21 -7.30
CA ALA A 306 8.05 13.55 -7.88
C ALA A 306 9.43 14.08 -8.33
N ILE A 307 10.50 13.75 -7.61
CA ILE A 307 11.87 14.16 -7.95
C ILE A 307 12.52 13.17 -8.90
N SER A 308 12.53 11.87 -8.57
CA SER A 308 13.28 10.85 -9.35
C SER A 308 12.53 10.35 -10.58
N GLY A 309 11.22 10.60 -10.67
CA GLY A 309 10.35 10.03 -11.69
C GLY A 309 10.02 8.56 -11.44
N ASP A 310 9.16 8.01 -12.30
CA ASP A 310 8.85 6.58 -12.35
C ASP A 310 8.74 6.12 -13.82
N SER A 311 9.68 5.29 -14.23
CA SER A 311 9.70 4.78 -15.61
C SER A 311 8.61 3.76 -15.89
N SER A 312 8.07 3.07 -14.87
CA SER A 312 7.01 2.07 -15.05
C SER A 312 5.67 2.72 -15.39
N ASP A 313 5.44 3.92 -14.85
CA ASP A 313 4.24 4.72 -15.06
C ASP A 313 4.46 5.91 -16.01
N ASN A 314 5.68 6.02 -16.53
CA ASN A 314 6.10 7.12 -17.39
C ASN A 314 5.93 8.49 -16.71
N ILE A 315 6.20 8.55 -15.40
CA ILE A 315 6.21 9.79 -14.61
C ILE A 315 7.60 10.43 -14.80
N PRO A 316 7.66 11.68 -15.32
CA PRO A 316 8.95 12.25 -15.76
C PRO A 316 9.89 12.61 -14.61
N GLY A 317 9.38 13.07 -13.47
CA GLY A 317 10.20 13.61 -12.40
C GLY A 317 11.03 14.82 -12.83
N ILE A 318 12.16 15.02 -12.17
CA ILE A 318 13.18 16.02 -12.53
C ILE A 318 14.30 15.30 -13.27
N LYS A 319 14.48 15.61 -14.56
CA LYS A 319 15.39 14.88 -15.41
C LYS A 319 16.80 14.77 -14.86
N GLY A 320 17.23 13.53 -14.57
CA GLY A 320 18.59 13.22 -14.11
C GLY A 320 18.84 13.60 -12.64
N LEU A 321 17.80 13.68 -11.83
CA LEU A 321 17.85 13.53 -10.38
C LEU A 321 17.29 12.15 -10.02
N GLY A 322 17.96 11.44 -9.14
CA GLY A 322 17.59 10.11 -8.67
C GLY A 322 17.94 9.96 -7.20
N ASP A 323 17.98 8.73 -6.69
CA ASP A 323 18.14 8.36 -5.28
C ASP A 323 19.22 9.17 -4.55
N THR A 324 20.38 9.33 -5.19
CA THR A 324 21.54 10.05 -4.60
C THR A 324 21.28 11.53 -4.37
N THR A 325 20.20 12.08 -4.88
CA THR A 325 19.80 13.48 -4.69
C THR A 325 18.46 13.58 -3.96
N SER A 326 17.45 12.81 -4.40
CA SER A 326 16.10 12.89 -3.84
C SER A 326 16.05 12.45 -2.37
N ILE A 327 16.67 11.33 -2.02
CA ILE A 327 16.63 10.81 -0.65
C ILE A 327 17.29 11.77 0.35
N PRO A 328 18.54 12.26 0.14
CA PRO A 328 19.14 13.22 1.06
C PRO A 328 18.37 14.54 1.20
N LEU A 329 17.76 15.03 0.08
CA LEU A 329 16.94 16.24 0.15
C LEU A 329 15.69 16.01 0.99
N LEU A 330 14.97 14.91 0.78
CA LEU A 330 13.76 14.58 1.56
C LEU A 330 14.07 14.27 3.03
N GLN A 331 15.25 13.76 3.34
CA GLN A 331 15.69 13.60 4.73
C GLN A 331 15.94 14.93 5.43
N LYS A 332 16.42 15.95 4.70
CA LYS A 332 16.66 17.30 5.25
C LYS A 332 15.39 18.12 5.32
N TYR A 333 14.54 18.08 4.30
CA TYR A 333 13.43 19.03 4.12
C TYR A 333 12.04 18.42 4.33
N ASP A 334 11.93 17.10 4.46
CA ASP A 334 10.71 16.31 4.64
C ASP A 334 9.80 16.24 3.40
N THR A 335 9.48 17.35 2.72
CA THR A 335 8.58 17.40 1.57
C THR A 335 9.19 18.09 0.35
N LEU A 336 8.58 17.88 -0.83
CA LEU A 336 8.94 18.59 -2.05
C LEU A 336 8.70 20.10 -1.92
N GLU A 337 7.62 20.48 -1.26
CA GLU A 337 7.27 21.86 -0.99
C GLU A 337 8.37 22.55 -0.18
N ASP A 338 8.82 21.94 0.91
CA ASP A 338 9.90 22.50 1.76
C ASP A 338 11.22 22.66 1.00
N ILE A 339 11.52 21.70 0.10
CA ILE A 339 12.70 21.82 -0.78
C ILE A 339 12.58 23.07 -1.64
N TYR A 340 11.42 23.30 -2.27
CA TYR A 340 11.22 24.46 -3.11
C TYR A 340 11.14 25.76 -2.30
N GLU A 341 10.52 25.76 -1.13
CA GLU A 341 10.49 26.93 -0.23
C GLU A 341 11.90 27.38 0.16
N SER A 342 12.82 26.44 0.32
CA SER A 342 14.24 26.75 0.65
C SER A 342 15.01 27.44 -0.46
N ILE A 343 14.51 27.44 -1.71
CA ILE A 343 15.19 28.00 -2.88
C ILE A 343 14.37 29.04 -3.63
N ASP A 344 13.06 29.09 -3.44
CA ASP A 344 12.18 30.02 -4.13
C ASP A 344 12.50 31.48 -3.76
N GLY A 345 12.48 32.34 -4.77
CA GLY A 345 12.76 33.78 -4.61
C GLY A 345 14.23 34.14 -4.37
N LEU A 346 15.15 33.17 -4.31
CA LEU A 346 16.56 33.42 -4.18
C LEU A 346 17.17 33.91 -5.49
N ASP A 347 18.07 34.87 -5.40
CA ASP A 347 18.92 35.27 -6.53
C ASP A 347 20.02 34.24 -6.82
N GLU A 348 20.79 34.46 -7.89
CA GLU A 348 21.87 33.53 -8.27
C GLU A 348 22.91 33.31 -7.16
N LYS A 349 23.14 34.33 -6.33
CA LYS A 349 24.04 34.22 -5.17
C LYS A 349 23.44 33.32 -4.09
N GLY A 350 22.17 33.51 -3.74
CA GLY A 350 21.45 32.68 -2.78
C GLY A 350 21.41 31.22 -3.20
N LEU A 351 21.06 30.95 -4.45
CA LEU A 351 21.08 29.57 -5.00
C LEU A 351 22.46 28.91 -4.92
N LYS A 352 23.55 29.67 -5.18
CA LYS A 352 24.93 29.13 -5.03
C LYS A 352 25.27 28.82 -3.57
N LEU A 353 24.80 29.63 -2.62
CA LEU A 353 25.04 29.37 -1.20
C LEU A 353 24.33 28.10 -0.76
N VAL A 354 23.04 27.95 -1.03
CA VAL A 354 22.27 26.73 -0.72
C VAL A 354 22.86 25.50 -1.41
N ALA A 355 23.27 25.61 -2.68
CA ALA A 355 23.91 24.50 -3.39
C ALA A 355 25.24 24.07 -2.75
N THR A 356 26.00 25.03 -2.21
CA THR A 356 27.26 24.75 -1.49
C THR A 356 26.98 24.08 -0.15
N GLU A 357 25.98 24.54 0.58
CA GLU A 357 25.49 23.92 1.81
C GLU A 357 25.08 22.45 1.56
N TRP A 358 24.21 22.22 0.60
CA TRP A 358 23.77 20.85 0.24
C TRP A 358 24.91 19.93 -0.17
N LYS A 359 25.90 20.48 -0.90
CA LYS A 359 27.11 19.72 -1.23
C LYS A 359 27.90 19.31 0.02
N ASN A 360 28.04 20.23 0.98
CA ASN A 360 28.85 19.97 2.18
C ASN A 360 28.11 19.09 3.18
N GLU A 361 26.82 19.29 3.38
CA GLU A 361 26.02 18.57 4.38
C GLU A 361 25.48 17.24 3.87
N LEU A 362 24.97 17.23 2.64
CA LEU A 362 24.28 16.06 2.06
C LEU A 362 25.16 15.26 1.11
N GLY A 363 26.34 15.78 0.74
CA GLY A 363 27.25 15.12 -0.23
C GLY A 363 26.71 15.06 -1.66
N ILE A 364 25.63 15.81 -1.98
CA ILE A 364 24.97 15.76 -3.30
C ILE A 364 25.65 16.72 -4.30
N ARG A 365 25.55 16.37 -5.60
CA ARG A 365 25.94 17.28 -6.65
C ARG A 365 24.90 18.40 -6.73
N ASN A 366 25.36 19.63 -7.09
CA ASN A 366 24.47 20.79 -7.24
C ASN A 366 23.28 20.51 -8.18
N PRO A 367 22.03 20.39 -7.67
CA PRO A 367 20.84 20.11 -8.46
C PRO A 367 20.08 21.39 -8.87
N MET A 368 20.51 22.59 -8.43
CA MET A 368 19.73 23.84 -8.49
C MET A 368 19.19 24.16 -9.88
N LYS A 369 20.06 24.06 -10.91
CA LYS A 369 19.63 24.36 -12.30
C LYS A 369 18.45 23.47 -12.73
N LYS A 370 18.49 22.20 -12.32
CA LYS A 370 17.43 21.24 -12.68
C LYS A 370 16.17 21.48 -11.87
N LEU A 371 16.30 21.67 -10.56
CA LEU A 371 15.17 21.98 -9.66
C LEU A 371 14.42 23.21 -10.16
N VAL A 372 15.12 24.32 -10.46
CA VAL A 372 14.48 25.54 -10.94
C VAL A 372 13.84 25.33 -12.32
N ALA A 373 14.51 24.63 -13.24
CA ALA A 373 14.01 24.45 -14.60
C ALA A 373 12.82 23.48 -14.69
N GLU A 374 12.74 22.48 -13.82
CA GLU A 374 11.78 21.39 -13.89
C GLU A 374 10.73 21.42 -12.75
N LYS A 375 10.57 22.58 -12.09
CA LYS A 375 9.64 22.73 -10.95
C LYS A 375 8.22 22.27 -11.30
N GLU A 376 7.68 22.68 -12.43
CA GLU A 376 6.34 22.32 -12.88
C GLU A 376 6.23 20.79 -13.11
N ASN A 377 7.25 20.17 -13.72
CA ASN A 377 7.31 18.73 -13.91
C ASN A 377 7.33 17.97 -12.57
N ALA A 378 8.06 18.48 -11.58
CA ALA A 378 8.10 17.88 -10.25
C ALA A 378 6.71 17.87 -9.58
N PHE A 379 6.01 18.99 -9.59
CA PHE A 379 4.66 19.08 -9.00
C PHE A 379 3.60 18.31 -9.81
N MET A 380 3.73 18.25 -11.14
CA MET A 380 2.90 17.38 -11.97
C MET A 380 3.16 15.92 -11.62
N SER A 381 4.43 15.51 -11.51
CA SER A 381 4.83 14.16 -11.14
C SER A 381 4.34 13.78 -9.73
N LYS A 382 4.38 14.71 -8.78
CA LYS A 382 3.77 14.53 -7.45
C LYS A 382 2.29 14.19 -7.54
N LYS A 383 1.52 14.95 -8.34
CA LYS A 383 0.08 14.68 -8.56
C LYS A 383 -0.18 13.32 -9.19
N LEU A 384 0.67 12.87 -10.13
CA LEU A 384 0.55 11.59 -10.78
C LEU A 384 0.88 10.42 -9.84
N ALA A 385 1.91 10.56 -9.01
CA ALA A 385 2.34 9.54 -8.05
C ALA A 385 1.44 9.42 -6.82
N THR A 386 0.61 10.43 -6.55
CA THR A 386 -0.28 10.43 -5.37
C THR A 386 -1.47 9.50 -5.59
N ILE A 387 -1.61 8.52 -4.71
CA ILE A 387 -2.81 7.69 -4.61
C ILE A 387 -3.91 8.50 -3.96
N LYS A 388 -5.11 8.53 -4.57
CA LYS A 388 -6.28 9.16 -3.95
C LYS A 388 -6.78 8.32 -2.78
N THR A 389 -7.08 8.99 -1.68
CA THR A 389 -7.57 8.35 -0.45
C THR A 389 -8.94 8.88 0.00
N ASP A 390 -9.57 9.67 -0.86
CA ASP A 390 -10.79 10.43 -0.59
C ASP A 390 -11.89 10.21 -1.64
N ILE A 391 -11.86 9.09 -2.37
CA ILE A 391 -12.89 8.77 -3.37
C ILE A 391 -14.24 8.63 -2.64
N ASN A 392 -15.25 9.29 -3.20
CA ASN A 392 -16.62 9.15 -2.70
C ASN A 392 -17.20 7.79 -3.15
N ILE A 393 -17.07 6.78 -2.33
CA ILE A 393 -17.64 5.45 -2.51
C ILE A 393 -18.63 5.16 -1.37
N ASP A 394 -19.79 4.63 -1.73
CA ASP A 394 -20.82 4.20 -0.76
C ASP A 394 -20.53 2.76 -0.31
N ILE A 395 -19.61 2.62 0.66
CA ILE A 395 -19.19 1.34 1.23
C ILE A 395 -18.97 1.52 2.72
N SER A 396 -19.61 0.67 3.50
CA SER A 396 -19.40 0.49 4.93
C SER A 396 -18.44 -0.67 5.21
N LEU A 397 -17.93 -0.76 6.42
CA LEU A 397 -17.12 -1.90 6.85
C LEU A 397 -17.91 -3.21 6.80
N GLU A 398 -19.21 -3.18 7.10
CA GLU A 398 -20.12 -4.34 7.01
C GLU A 398 -20.20 -4.93 5.61
N ASP A 399 -20.14 -4.09 4.55
CA ASP A 399 -20.15 -4.54 3.16
C ASP A 399 -18.89 -5.32 2.75
N LEU A 400 -17.83 -5.23 3.56
CA LEU A 400 -16.55 -5.88 3.33
C LEU A 400 -16.40 -7.17 4.14
N LYS A 401 -17.37 -7.54 5.00
CA LYS A 401 -17.30 -8.78 5.76
C LYS A 401 -17.16 -10.00 4.85
N ILE A 402 -16.25 -10.88 5.21
CA ILE A 402 -16.07 -12.15 4.49
C ILE A 402 -17.26 -13.05 4.78
N ASN A 403 -18.06 -13.30 3.74
CA ASN A 403 -19.19 -14.22 3.77
C ASN A 403 -19.16 -15.15 2.54
N ILE A 404 -18.07 -15.89 2.40
CA ILE A 404 -17.88 -16.79 1.25
C ILE A 404 -18.64 -18.09 1.51
N ASP A 405 -19.67 -18.36 0.68
CA ASP A 405 -20.36 -19.65 0.67
C ASP A 405 -19.46 -20.73 0.06
N LYS A 406 -19.10 -21.72 0.89
CA LYS A 406 -18.19 -22.81 0.49
C LYS A 406 -18.76 -23.65 -0.64
N LYS A 407 -20.08 -23.83 -0.72
CA LYS A 407 -20.71 -24.60 -1.77
C LYS A 407 -20.64 -23.85 -3.09
N ILE A 408 -20.97 -22.56 -3.08
CA ILE A 408 -20.86 -21.70 -4.27
C ILE A 408 -19.40 -21.62 -4.73
N LEU A 409 -18.44 -21.45 -3.78
CA LEU A 409 -17.03 -21.44 -4.11
C LEU A 409 -16.60 -22.77 -4.78
N GLN A 410 -17.01 -23.94 -4.23
CA GLN A 410 -16.70 -25.22 -4.83
C GLN A 410 -17.32 -25.36 -6.23
N GLU A 411 -18.56 -24.94 -6.42
CA GLU A 411 -19.23 -24.94 -7.73
C GLU A 411 -18.47 -24.09 -8.77
N GLN A 412 -17.96 -22.90 -8.35
CA GLN A 412 -17.15 -22.05 -9.24
C GLN A 412 -15.78 -22.70 -9.56
N LEU A 413 -15.12 -23.29 -8.57
CA LEU A 413 -13.85 -24.00 -8.79
C LEU A 413 -14.04 -25.20 -9.74
N ASP A 414 -15.11 -25.95 -9.61
CA ASP A 414 -15.43 -27.10 -10.48
C ASP A 414 -15.80 -26.63 -11.90
N LYS A 415 -16.60 -25.57 -12.02
CA LYS A 415 -17.00 -24.95 -13.31
C LYS A 415 -15.79 -24.58 -14.15
N TYR A 416 -14.77 -23.99 -13.51
CA TYR A 416 -13.54 -23.54 -14.19
C TYR A 416 -12.39 -24.54 -14.05
N GLU A 417 -12.70 -25.80 -13.72
CA GLU A 417 -11.76 -26.95 -13.65
C GLU A 417 -10.56 -26.75 -12.71
N MET A 418 -10.71 -25.93 -11.65
CA MET A 418 -9.66 -25.60 -10.67
C MET A 418 -9.56 -26.65 -9.56
N LYS A 419 -9.62 -27.94 -9.87
CA LYS A 419 -9.78 -29.08 -8.94
C LYS A 419 -8.66 -29.26 -7.92
N SER A 420 -7.49 -28.65 -8.13
CA SER A 420 -6.36 -28.76 -7.20
C SER A 420 -6.41 -27.72 -6.08
N ILE A 421 -7.32 -26.75 -6.13
CA ILE A 421 -7.62 -25.85 -5.02
C ILE A 421 -8.49 -26.61 -4.03
N LYS A 422 -7.95 -26.85 -2.84
CA LYS A 422 -8.66 -27.54 -1.75
C LYS A 422 -9.12 -26.48 -0.73
N LEU A 423 -10.39 -26.55 -0.32
CA LEU A 423 -11.02 -25.68 0.67
C LEU A 423 -10.76 -26.15 2.11
#